data_8ff138471df63dd87324b4e350796ae8
#
_entry.id   8ff138471df63dd87324b4e350796ae8
#
_cell.length_a   1.000
_cell.length_b   1.000
_cell.length_c   1.000
_cell.angle_alpha   90.00
_cell.angle_beta   90.00
_cell.angle_gamma   90.00
#
_symmetry.space_group_name_H-M   'P 1'
#
loop_
_entity.id
_entity.type
_entity.pdbx_description
1 polymer ?
#
loop_
_entity_poly.entity_id
_entity_poly.type
_entity_poly.pdbx_seq_one_letter_code
_entity_poly.pdbx_strand_id
1 'polypeptide(L)'
;VRGDAATEGLSSSDTRSKGDRYKWVALSNTTLSITMATIDASIVIISMPAIFRGIHLNPLTPGNVTYLLWMIIGYLLVQSVLVVTLGRLGDMFGRVRIYNLGFVVFTLASIALSLDPLLGQGGALWLIGWRFVQAFGGAMLMSNSAAILTDAFPANQRGMALGINQISGISGQFIGLLLGGLLAAWDWRAVFWVNVPIGVFGTVWAYRSLREIATTKRARIDWAGNVTFALGAGALLVAITYGIQPYGGHPTGWTNPWVLGGLAGGAAMLVLFCLIEARIAEPMFNLGLFRIRAFAAGNAAGLLGSIARGGLQFMLVIWLAGIWLPLHGYNYVDTPLWAGIYMLPLTAGFLIAGPVSGWLSDRFGPRPFATSGLLLAAVCFTGLMLLPVHFQYWTFALLIFGNGVGSGLFASPNTSAIMSSVPARHRGSASGMRATFQNSGMSLSIGIFFSLMIAGLASTLPHTLTSGLRSQGVPAAIASHVAHLPPVSTMFAALLGYNPIQHLLGSHTLAALPAHNAAVLTGRQFFPHLIAGPFHHGLIIVFTTAAAMSVIGAIVSLLRGKQFYYDGPGSRQPPAVAAATAHGEIKTNGVSRPITGTPANPGPTLRPPGSSR
;
A
#
# COMPACT_ATOMS: atom_id res chain seq x y z
N VAL A 1 -25.56 -43.29 -40.74
CA VAL A 1 -24.40 -42.43 -40.37
C VAL A 1 -24.76 -40.99 -40.63
N ARG A 2 -25.60 -40.35 -39.79
CA ARG A 2 -25.91 -38.88 -39.81
C ARG A 2 -26.49 -38.39 -38.48
N GLY A 3 -26.03 -38.94 -37.35
CA GLY A 3 -26.54 -38.58 -36.01
C GLY A 3 -25.54 -37.96 -35.05
N ASP A 4 -24.23 -38.08 -35.25
CA ASP A 4 -23.24 -37.77 -34.19
C ASP A 4 -22.59 -36.37 -34.28
N ALA A 5 -22.73 -35.67 -35.42
CA ALA A 5 -22.12 -34.34 -35.59
C ALA A 5 -22.91 -33.20 -34.94
N ALA A 6 -24.22 -33.37 -34.64
CA ALA A 6 -25.06 -32.32 -34.07
C ALA A 6 -24.98 -32.27 -32.55
N THR A 7 -24.62 -33.35 -31.87
CA THR A 7 -24.51 -33.43 -30.41
C THR A 7 -23.14 -32.93 -29.89
N GLU A 8 -22.05 -33.06 -30.66
CA GLU A 8 -20.75 -32.49 -30.29
C GLU A 8 -20.72 -30.95 -30.40
N GLY A 9 -21.45 -30.34 -31.33
CA GLY A 9 -21.51 -28.89 -31.49
C GLY A 9 -22.24 -28.17 -30.37
N LEU A 10 -23.27 -28.76 -29.78
CA LEU A 10 -24.04 -28.22 -28.67
C LEU A 10 -23.30 -28.30 -27.31
N SER A 11 -22.48 -29.33 -27.10
CA SER A 11 -21.67 -29.49 -25.90
C SER A 11 -20.48 -28.52 -25.86
N SER A 12 -19.88 -28.18 -26.98
CA SER A 12 -18.73 -27.29 -27.07
C SER A 12 -19.12 -25.79 -26.96
N SER A 13 -20.31 -25.43 -27.42
CA SER A 13 -20.81 -24.06 -27.27
C SER A 13 -21.26 -23.74 -25.84
N ASP A 14 -21.86 -24.72 -25.15
CA ASP A 14 -22.33 -24.57 -23.75
C ASP A 14 -21.14 -24.54 -22.77
N THR A 15 -20.08 -25.29 -23.00
CA THR A 15 -18.84 -25.22 -22.20
C THR A 15 -18.08 -23.92 -22.43
N ARG A 16 -18.03 -23.36 -23.65
CA ARG A 16 -17.45 -22.04 -23.92
C ARG A 16 -18.24 -20.92 -23.24
N SER A 17 -19.56 -20.93 -23.30
CA SER A 17 -20.40 -19.91 -22.67
C SER A 17 -20.29 -19.94 -21.14
N LYS A 18 -20.19 -21.14 -20.52
CA LYS A 18 -19.98 -21.30 -19.08
C LYS A 18 -18.60 -20.82 -18.64
N GLY A 19 -17.55 -21.05 -19.42
CA GLY A 19 -16.19 -20.53 -19.17
C GLY A 19 -16.11 -19.01 -19.28
N ASP A 20 -16.78 -18.44 -20.28
CA ASP A 20 -16.83 -16.98 -20.46
C ASP A 20 -17.56 -16.25 -19.33
N ARG A 21 -18.60 -16.84 -18.77
CA ARG A 21 -19.33 -16.28 -17.63
C ARG A 21 -18.52 -16.37 -16.34
N TYR A 22 -17.78 -17.45 -16.13
CA TYR A 22 -16.98 -17.67 -14.92
C TYR A 22 -15.90 -16.61 -14.72
N LYS A 23 -15.17 -16.19 -15.79
CA LYS A 23 -14.12 -15.16 -15.69
C LYS A 23 -14.63 -13.83 -15.12
N TRP A 24 -15.85 -13.42 -15.50
CA TRP A 24 -16.47 -12.19 -14.99
C TRP A 24 -16.91 -12.32 -13.53
N VAL A 25 -17.39 -13.51 -13.13
CA VAL A 25 -17.69 -13.81 -11.73
C VAL A 25 -16.43 -13.78 -10.88
N ALA A 26 -15.33 -14.35 -11.35
CA ALA A 26 -14.05 -14.29 -10.66
C ALA A 26 -13.53 -12.83 -10.55
N LEU A 27 -13.65 -12.05 -11.63
CA LEU A 27 -13.26 -10.64 -11.61
C LEU A 27 -14.09 -9.84 -10.60
N SER A 28 -15.42 -9.94 -10.65
CA SER A 28 -16.28 -9.15 -9.77
C SER A 28 -16.09 -9.53 -8.29
N ASN A 29 -15.89 -10.82 -7.98
CA ASN A 29 -15.61 -11.23 -6.60
C ASN A 29 -14.24 -10.75 -6.11
N THR A 30 -13.18 -10.87 -6.94
CA THR A 30 -11.84 -10.42 -6.57
C THR A 30 -11.75 -8.89 -6.48
N THR A 31 -12.47 -8.14 -7.31
CA THR A 31 -12.56 -6.68 -7.18
C THR A 31 -13.26 -6.28 -5.89
N LEU A 32 -14.31 -7.00 -5.48
CA LEU A 32 -14.99 -6.77 -4.19
C LEU A 32 -14.03 -6.93 -3.01
N SER A 33 -13.21 -8.00 -2.99
CA SER A 33 -12.27 -8.25 -1.91
C SER A 33 -11.17 -7.18 -1.81
N ILE A 34 -10.61 -6.78 -2.95
CA ILE A 34 -9.58 -5.73 -2.98
C ILE A 34 -10.18 -4.39 -2.55
N THR A 35 -11.38 -4.05 -3.05
CA THR A 35 -12.10 -2.84 -2.64
C THR A 35 -12.35 -2.85 -1.14
N MET A 36 -12.84 -3.94 -0.55
CA MET A 36 -13.06 -4.07 0.89
C MET A 36 -11.76 -3.87 1.69
N ALA A 37 -10.67 -4.54 1.31
CA ALA A 37 -9.40 -4.44 2.01
C ALA A 37 -8.78 -3.03 1.92
N THR A 38 -8.98 -2.32 0.82
CA THR A 38 -8.46 -0.96 0.62
C THR A 38 -9.37 0.11 1.25
N ILE A 39 -10.69 -0.09 1.27
CA ILE A 39 -11.62 0.71 2.09
C ILE A 39 -11.15 0.65 3.55
N ASP A 40 -10.96 -0.54 4.08
CA ASP A 40 -10.57 -0.74 5.47
C ASP A 40 -9.24 -0.06 5.82
N ALA A 41 -8.25 -0.16 4.95
CA ALA A 41 -6.95 0.49 5.18
C ALA A 41 -7.05 2.02 5.25
N SER A 42 -7.90 2.63 4.42
CA SER A 42 -8.04 4.10 4.34
C SER A 42 -9.06 4.67 5.32
N ILE A 43 -10.13 3.92 5.60
CA ILE A 43 -11.20 4.35 6.51
C ILE A 43 -10.65 4.62 7.92
N VAL A 44 -9.73 3.79 8.40
CA VAL A 44 -9.12 3.92 9.73
C VAL A 44 -8.28 5.19 9.83
N ILE A 45 -7.57 5.57 8.76
CA ILE A 45 -6.72 6.77 8.75
C ILE A 45 -7.55 8.03 9.06
N ILE A 46 -8.68 8.20 8.35
CA ILE A 46 -9.53 9.39 8.50
C ILE A 46 -10.36 9.35 9.79
N SER A 47 -10.70 8.14 10.27
CA SER A 47 -11.54 7.94 11.46
C SER A 47 -10.75 7.91 12.76
N MET A 48 -9.42 7.98 12.70
CA MET A 48 -8.54 7.93 13.88
C MET A 48 -8.95 8.89 15.00
N PRO A 49 -9.32 10.15 14.70
CA PRO A 49 -9.80 11.07 15.73
C PRO A 49 -11.02 10.55 16.50
N ALA A 50 -11.98 9.97 15.79
CA ALA A 50 -13.19 9.43 16.41
C ALA A 50 -12.90 8.17 17.22
N ILE A 51 -12.03 7.28 16.72
CA ILE A 51 -11.60 6.07 17.43
C ILE A 51 -10.94 6.43 18.77
N PHE A 52 -9.97 7.36 18.78
CA PHE A 52 -9.27 7.78 20.00
C PHE A 52 -10.20 8.41 21.03
N ARG A 53 -11.14 9.25 20.57
CA ARG A 53 -12.19 9.81 21.44
C ARG A 53 -13.10 8.70 21.99
N GLY A 54 -13.48 7.74 21.14
CA GLY A 54 -14.37 6.64 21.49
C GLY A 54 -13.80 5.68 22.54
N ILE A 55 -12.49 5.41 22.50
CA ILE A 55 -11.81 4.62 23.53
C ILE A 55 -11.26 5.45 24.69
N HIS A 56 -11.54 6.78 24.73
CA HIS A 56 -11.06 7.71 25.75
C HIS A 56 -9.54 7.73 25.91
N LEU A 57 -8.79 7.66 24.82
CA LEU A 57 -7.33 7.70 24.82
C LEU A 57 -6.82 9.12 24.57
N ASN A 58 -6.13 9.70 25.57
CA ASN A 58 -5.58 11.05 25.44
C ASN A 58 -4.26 11.02 24.61
N PRO A 59 -4.19 11.71 23.46
CA PRO A 59 -3.00 11.74 22.61
C PRO A 59 -1.82 12.50 23.24
N LEU A 60 -2.06 13.36 24.23
CA LEU A 60 -1.02 14.14 24.91
C LEU A 60 -0.26 13.33 25.96
N THR A 61 -0.81 12.21 26.40
CA THR A 61 -0.11 11.32 27.34
C THR A 61 1.08 10.68 26.62
N PRO A 62 2.29 10.77 27.21
CA PRO A 62 3.48 10.12 26.64
C PRO A 62 3.23 8.65 26.34
N GLY A 63 3.63 8.20 25.16
CA GLY A 63 3.46 6.81 24.72
C GLY A 63 2.14 6.50 24.00
N ASN A 64 1.05 7.25 24.19
CA ASN A 64 -0.23 6.95 23.56
C ASN A 64 -0.21 7.13 22.02
N VAL A 65 0.65 8.00 21.51
CA VAL A 65 0.89 8.16 20.06
C VAL A 65 1.39 6.85 19.42
N THR A 66 2.12 6.04 20.17
CA THR A 66 2.60 4.74 19.70
C THR A 66 1.44 3.83 19.29
N TYR A 67 0.35 3.80 20.05
CA TYR A 67 -0.84 3.01 19.68
C TYR A 67 -1.44 3.43 18.36
N LEU A 68 -1.49 4.74 18.07
CA LEU A 68 -1.98 5.27 16.80
C LEU A 68 -1.11 4.78 15.63
N LEU A 69 0.20 4.91 15.77
CA LEU A 69 1.14 4.46 14.76
C LEU A 69 1.00 2.94 14.51
N TRP A 70 0.87 2.12 15.57
CA TRP A 70 0.72 0.68 15.42
C TRP A 70 -0.61 0.25 14.81
N MET A 71 -1.70 0.98 15.03
CA MET A 71 -2.97 0.72 14.34
C MET A 71 -2.85 0.83 12.82
N ILE A 72 -2.00 1.72 12.30
CA ILE A 72 -1.79 1.96 10.87
C ILE A 72 -0.64 1.11 10.34
N ILE A 73 0.57 1.32 10.90
CA ILE A 73 1.80 0.69 10.42
C ILE A 73 1.76 -0.81 10.64
N GLY A 74 1.21 -1.27 11.76
CA GLY A 74 1.10 -2.68 12.09
C GLY A 74 0.28 -3.48 11.08
N TYR A 75 -0.84 -2.93 10.63
CA TYR A 75 -1.65 -3.53 9.57
C TYR A 75 -0.87 -3.68 8.25
N LEU A 76 -0.20 -2.62 7.82
CA LEU A 76 0.60 -2.63 6.59
C LEU A 76 1.82 -3.54 6.70
N LEU A 77 2.46 -3.61 7.88
CA LEU A 77 3.57 -4.50 8.15
C LEU A 77 3.17 -5.96 7.98
N VAL A 78 2.09 -6.38 8.65
CA VAL A 78 1.60 -7.76 8.57
C VAL A 78 1.24 -8.13 7.14
N GLN A 79 0.57 -7.24 6.41
CA GLN A 79 0.30 -7.46 4.98
C GLN A 79 1.58 -7.61 4.16
N SER A 80 2.57 -6.73 4.35
CA SER A 80 3.82 -6.75 3.58
C SER A 80 4.59 -8.05 3.76
N VAL A 81 4.63 -8.54 4.99
CA VAL A 81 5.34 -9.77 5.37
C VAL A 81 4.63 -11.01 4.85
N LEU A 82 3.30 -11.06 4.98
CA LEU A 82 2.54 -12.30 4.78
C LEU A 82 2.03 -12.50 3.35
N VAL A 83 1.95 -11.44 2.53
CA VAL A 83 1.33 -11.51 1.20
C VAL A 83 1.97 -12.57 0.30
N VAL A 84 3.30 -12.74 0.34
CA VAL A 84 4.01 -13.73 -0.48
C VAL A 84 3.81 -15.14 0.07
N THR A 85 3.93 -15.30 1.38
CA THR A 85 3.72 -16.58 2.08
C THR A 85 2.32 -17.12 1.85
N LEU A 86 1.30 -16.26 2.00
CA LEU A 86 -0.10 -16.64 1.84
C LEU A 86 -0.48 -16.88 0.37
N GLY A 87 0.23 -16.27 -0.57
CA GLY A 87 0.15 -16.62 -1.99
C GLY A 87 0.66 -18.03 -2.26
N ARG A 88 1.81 -18.40 -1.69
CA ARG A 88 2.34 -19.77 -1.78
C ARG A 88 1.44 -20.81 -1.10
N LEU A 89 0.89 -20.48 0.06
CA LEU A 89 -0.12 -21.32 0.71
C LEU A 89 -1.32 -21.56 -0.23
N GLY A 90 -1.75 -20.54 -0.97
CA GLY A 90 -2.77 -20.68 -2.01
C GLY A 90 -2.38 -21.66 -3.11
N ASP A 91 -1.14 -21.61 -3.58
CA ASP A 91 -0.64 -22.54 -4.61
C ASP A 91 -0.58 -24.00 -4.11
N MET A 92 -0.37 -24.23 -2.82
CA MET A 92 -0.27 -25.56 -2.19
C MET A 92 -1.63 -26.14 -1.78
N PHE A 93 -2.47 -25.34 -1.17
CA PHE A 93 -3.73 -25.80 -0.55
C PHE A 93 -4.97 -25.43 -1.36
N GLY A 94 -4.81 -24.68 -2.43
CA GLY A 94 -5.87 -24.15 -3.26
C GLY A 94 -6.07 -22.65 -3.08
N ARG A 95 -6.00 -21.93 -4.20
CA ARG A 95 -6.08 -20.46 -4.22
C ARG A 95 -7.44 -19.97 -3.75
N VAL A 96 -8.51 -20.61 -4.20
CA VAL A 96 -9.89 -20.26 -3.81
C VAL A 96 -10.15 -20.60 -2.35
N ARG A 97 -9.59 -21.69 -1.82
CA ARG A 97 -9.74 -22.05 -0.41
C ARG A 97 -9.09 -21.02 0.52
N ILE A 98 -7.83 -20.66 0.26
CA ILE A 98 -7.11 -19.64 1.06
C ILE A 98 -7.78 -18.28 0.92
N TYR A 99 -8.24 -17.93 -0.27
CA TYR A 99 -8.98 -16.69 -0.53
C TYR A 99 -10.30 -16.63 0.28
N ASN A 100 -11.09 -17.70 0.27
CA ASN A 100 -12.33 -17.78 1.05
C ASN A 100 -12.09 -17.69 2.55
N LEU A 101 -11.03 -18.37 3.05
CA LEU A 101 -10.61 -18.25 4.44
C LEU A 101 -10.21 -16.82 4.77
N GLY A 102 -9.58 -16.10 3.82
CA GLY A 102 -9.25 -14.68 3.97
C GLY A 102 -10.48 -13.81 4.23
N PHE A 103 -11.58 -14.03 3.51
CA PHE A 103 -12.85 -13.32 3.78
C PHE A 103 -13.37 -13.62 5.19
N VAL A 104 -13.37 -14.89 5.60
CA VAL A 104 -13.84 -15.28 6.94
C VAL A 104 -13.02 -14.63 8.03
N VAL A 105 -11.69 -14.72 7.96
CA VAL A 105 -10.76 -14.14 8.94
C VAL A 105 -10.93 -12.62 9.00
N PHE A 106 -10.98 -11.96 7.85
CA PHE A 106 -11.14 -10.51 7.76
C PHE A 106 -12.47 -10.06 8.38
N THR A 107 -13.56 -10.76 8.08
CA THR A 107 -14.90 -10.44 8.59
C THR A 107 -15.00 -10.64 10.09
N LEU A 108 -14.51 -11.78 10.61
CA LEU A 108 -14.48 -12.05 12.05
C LEU A 108 -13.64 -11.02 12.81
N ALA A 109 -12.48 -10.65 12.27
CA ALA A 109 -11.66 -9.60 12.87
C ALA A 109 -12.38 -8.24 12.84
N SER A 110 -13.11 -7.90 11.77
CA SER A 110 -13.89 -6.67 11.69
C SER A 110 -15.04 -6.63 12.71
N ILE A 111 -15.70 -7.77 12.96
CA ILE A 111 -16.70 -7.90 14.03
C ILE A 111 -16.03 -7.66 15.39
N ALA A 112 -14.90 -8.31 15.67
CA ALA A 112 -14.21 -8.16 16.96
C ALA A 112 -13.71 -6.73 17.20
N LEU A 113 -13.24 -6.04 16.14
CA LEU A 113 -12.85 -4.62 16.19
C LEU A 113 -14.04 -3.72 16.55
N SER A 114 -15.21 -3.99 15.97
CA SER A 114 -16.43 -3.21 16.24
C SER A 114 -17.01 -3.45 17.64
N LEU A 115 -16.70 -4.58 18.24
CA LEU A 115 -17.20 -4.97 19.56
C LEU A 115 -16.24 -4.61 20.71
N ASP A 116 -15.21 -3.81 20.48
CA ASP A 116 -14.21 -3.46 21.50
C ASP A 116 -14.88 -3.11 22.86
N PRO A 117 -14.70 -3.92 23.90
CA PRO A 117 -15.30 -3.72 25.20
C PRO A 117 -14.43 -2.87 26.14
N LEU A 118 -13.20 -2.53 25.72
CA LEU A 118 -12.17 -1.94 26.56
C LEU A 118 -12.03 -0.43 26.26
N LEU A 119 -11.53 0.30 27.26
CA LEU A 119 -11.23 1.73 27.15
C LEU A 119 -9.74 1.99 27.39
N GLY A 120 -9.28 3.18 27.01
CA GLY A 120 -7.90 3.61 27.20
C GLY A 120 -6.90 2.72 26.47
N GLN A 121 -5.81 2.40 27.16
CA GLN A 121 -4.73 1.57 26.59
C GLN A 121 -5.19 0.14 26.26
N GLY A 122 -6.11 -0.42 27.07
CA GLY A 122 -6.68 -1.74 26.82
C GLY A 122 -7.44 -1.80 25.49
N GLY A 123 -8.28 -0.80 25.22
CA GLY A 123 -8.99 -0.68 23.95
C GLY A 123 -8.03 -0.50 22.76
N ALA A 124 -6.99 0.33 22.92
CA ALA A 124 -5.98 0.47 21.89
C ALA A 124 -5.25 -0.84 21.57
N LEU A 125 -4.88 -1.62 22.58
CA LEU A 125 -4.24 -2.93 22.40
C LEU A 125 -5.18 -3.96 21.78
N TRP A 126 -6.47 -3.95 22.16
CA TRP A 126 -7.52 -4.76 21.51
C TRP A 126 -7.60 -4.45 20.02
N LEU A 127 -7.71 -3.18 19.68
CA LEU A 127 -7.78 -2.74 18.28
C LEU A 127 -6.53 -3.15 17.51
N ILE A 128 -5.32 -2.93 18.04
CA ILE A 128 -4.06 -3.31 17.38
C ILE A 128 -4.00 -4.84 17.17
N GLY A 129 -4.34 -5.63 18.18
CA GLY A 129 -4.31 -7.09 18.09
C GLY A 129 -5.25 -7.62 16.98
N TRP A 130 -6.49 -7.17 16.97
CA TRP A 130 -7.45 -7.58 15.95
C TRP A 130 -7.16 -6.99 14.57
N ARG A 131 -6.51 -5.81 14.50
CA ARG A 131 -5.97 -5.27 13.24
C ARG A 131 -4.91 -6.18 12.62
N PHE A 132 -4.07 -6.83 13.44
CA PHE A 132 -3.11 -7.82 12.94
C PHE A 132 -3.82 -9.05 12.35
N VAL A 133 -4.86 -9.55 13.03
CA VAL A 133 -5.68 -10.67 12.50
C VAL A 133 -6.40 -10.25 11.22
N GLN A 134 -6.94 -9.04 11.17
CA GLN A 134 -7.59 -8.50 9.98
C GLN A 134 -6.60 -8.36 8.80
N ALA A 135 -5.37 -7.88 9.07
CA ALA A 135 -4.31 -7.77 8.07
C ALA A 135 -3.90 -9.14 7.51
N PHE A 136 -3.90 -10.18 8.35
CA PHE A 136 -3.67 -11.56 7.91
C PHE A 136 -4.74 -12.01 6.91
N GLY A 137 -6.03 -11.78 7.21
CA GLY A 137 -7.14 -12.01 6.26
C GLY A 137 -6.99 -11.20 4.98
N GLY A 138 -6.66 -9.92 5.09
CA GLY A 138 -6.41 -9.03 3.94
C GLY A 138 -5.26 -9.50 3.05
N ALA A 139 -4.18 -10.00 3.63
CA ALA A 139 -3.06 -10.56 2.88
C ALA A 139 -3.44 -11.86 2.13
N MET A 140 -4.30 -12.72 2.72
CA MET A 140 -4.87 -13.88 2.03
C MET A 140 -5.69 -13.48 0.80
N LEU A 141 -6.53 -12.46 0.94
CA LEU A 141 -7.37 -11.93 -0.15
C LEU A 141 -6.51 -11.34 -1.26
N MET A 142 -5.58 -10.46 -0.93
CA MET A 142 -4.75 -9.74 -1.91
C MET A 142 -3.83 -10.67 -2.70
N SER A 143 -3.16 -11.61 -2.01
CA SER A 143 -2.21 -12.52 -2.64
C SER A 143 -2.89 -13.48 -3.62
N ASN A 144 -4.06 -13.99 -3.28
CA ASN A 144 -4.77 -14.98 -4.09
C ASN A 144 -5.68 -14.35 -5.15
N SER A 145 -6.14 -13.11 -4.98
CA SER A 145 -6.97 -12.39 -5.94
C SER A 145 -6.34 -12.33 -7.34
N ALA A 146 -5.09 -11.86 -7.43
CA ALA A 146 -4.38 -11.79 -8.71
C ALA A 146 -4.14 -13.18 -9.32
N ALA A 147 -3.90 -14.20 -8.50
CA ALA A 147 -3.71 -15.57 -8.93
C ALA A 147 -5.00 -16.16 -9.50
N ILE A 148 -6.15 -16.01 -8.83
CA ILE A 148 -7.47 -16.43 -9.30
C ILE A 148 -7.80 -15.79 -10.65
N LEU A 149 -7.51 -14.48 -10.82
CA LEU A 149 -7.73 -13.79 -12.10
C LEU A 149 -6.86 -14.34 -13.21
N THR A 150 -5.60 -14.66 -12.94
CA THR A 150 -4.71 -15.23 -13.96
C THR A 150 -5.12 -16.63 -14.38
N ASP A 151 -5.79 -17.39 -13.52
CA ASP A 151 -6.35 -18.71 -13.85
C ASP A 151 -7.67 -18.62 -14.62
N ALA A 152 -8.50 -17.64 -14.28
CA ALA A 152 -9.83 -17.48 -14.89
C ALA A 152 -9.78 -16.83 -16.28
N PHE A 153 -8.78 -15.97 -16.55
CA PHE A 153 -8.70 -15.21 -17.80
C PHE A 153 -7.69 -15.76 -18.78
N PRO A 154 -8.01 -15.81 -20.09
CA PRO A 154 -7.06 -16.16 -21.14
C PRO A 154 -5.92 -15.13 -21.19
N ALA A 155 -4.75 -15.54 -21.69
CA ALA A 155 -3.51 -14.76 -21.65
C ALA A 155 -3.64 -13.32 -22.23
N ASN A 156 -4.42 -13.17 -23.30
CA ASN A 156 -4.67 -11.87 -23.95
C ASN A 156 -5.62 -10.92 -23.19
N GLN A 157 -6.31 -11.38 -22.14
CA GLN A 157 -7.25 -10.59 -21.33
C GLN A 157 -6.80 -10.41 -19.88
N ARG A 158 -5.71 -11.07 -19.44
CA ARG A 158 -5.20 -10.99 -18.05
C ARG A 158 -4.81 -9.59 -17.65
N GLY A 159 -4.17 -8.84 -18.56
CA GLY A 159 -3.78 -7.45 -18.31
C GLY A 159 -4.97 -6.56 -17.98
N MET A 160 -6.06 -6.70 -18.74
CA MET A 160 -7.32 -5.98 -18.49
C MET A 160 -7.90 -6.35 -17.11
N ALA A 161 -7.99 -7.65 -16.80
CA ALA A 161 -8.55 -8.11 -15.53
C ALA A 161 -7.76 -7.62 -14.32
N LEU A 162 -6.43 -7.71 -14.36
CA LEU A 162 -5.55 -7.20 -13.31
C LEU A 162 -5.60 -5.68 -13.23
N GLY A 163 -5.75 -4.97 -14.35
CA GLY A 163 -5.94 -3.53 -14.40
C GLY A 163 -7.23 -3.09 -13.71
N ILE A 164 -8.35 -3.74 -13.99
CA ILE A 164 -9.65 -3.47 -13.32
C ILE A 164 -9.53 -3.72 -11.82
N ASN A 165 -8.89 -4.82 -11.42
CA ASN A 165 -8.66 -5.14 -10.01
C ASN A 165 -7.82 -4.05 -9.30
N GLN A 166 -6.80 -3.52 -9.96
CA GLN A 166 -5.96 -2.43 -9.45
C GLN A 166 -6.75 -1.12 -9.32
N ILE A 167 -7.58 -0.78 -10.31
CA ILE A 167 -8.47 0.39 -10.27
C ILE A 167 -9.44 0.27 -9.09
N SER A 168 -10.01 -0.92 -8.88
CA SER A 168 -10.94 -1.18 -7.77
C SER A 168 -10.27 -0.97 -6.41
N GLY A 169 -8.99 -1.35 -6.26
CA GLY A 169 -8.23 -1.08 -5.05
C GLY A 169 -8.09 0.42 -4.77
N ILE A 170 -7.82 1.21 -5.80
CA ILE A 170 -7.68 2.66 -5.64
C ILE A 170 -9.02 3.32 -5.38
N SER A 171 -10.07 2.90 -6.08
CA SER A 171 -11.44 3.36 -5.81
C SER A 171 -11.86 3.04 -4.38
N GLY A 172 -11.52 1.84 -3.89
CA GLY A 172 -11.76 1.43 -2.52
C GLY A 172 -11.06 2.31 -1.50
N GLN A 173 -9.78 2.62 -1.71
CA GLN A 173 -9.02 3.53 -0.86
C GLN A 173 -9.71 4.89 -0.74
N PHE A 174 -10.29 5.36 -1.81
CA PHE A 174 -11.00 6.61 -1.88
C PHE A 174 -12.39 6.57 -1.21
N ILE A 175 -13.18 5.54 -1.53
CA ILE A 175 -14.48 5.29 -0.89
C ILE A 175 -14.27 5.19 0.63
N GLY A 176 -13.18 4.57 1.08
CA GLY A 176 -12.84 4.45 2.50
C GLY A 176 -12.61 5.79 3.19
N LEU A 177 -11.98 6.77 2.53
CA LEU A 177 -11.83 8.11 3.09
C LEU A 177 -13.17 8.80 3.29
N LEU A 178 -14.09 8.72 2.32
CA LEU A 178 -15.42 9.31 2.43
C LEU A 178 -16.27 8.61 3.49
N LEU A 179 -16.32 7.27 3.42
CA LEU A 179 -17.07 6.48 4.40
C LEU A 179 -16.50 6.65 5.82
N GLY A 180 -15.18 6.78 5.95
CA GLY A 180 -14.53 7.00 7.23
C GLY A 180 -14.96 8.30 7.89
N GLY A 181 -14.99 9.39 7.13
CA GLY A 181 -15.49 10.66 7.63
C GLY A 181 -16.96 10.62 8.01
N LEU A 182 -17.80 10.00 7.17
CA LEU A 182 -19.23 9.90 7.41
C LEU A 182 -19.57 8.98 8.59
N LEU A 183 -19.01 7.78 8.63
CA LEU A 183 -19.32 6.78 9.66
C LEU A 183 -18.71 7.17 11.02
N ALA A 184 -17.52 7.76 11.03
CA ALA A 184 -16.87 8.22 12.25
C ALA A 184 -17.64 9.37 12.94
N ALA A 185 -18.41 10.16 12.19
CA ALA A 185 -19.29 11.19 12.75
C ALA A 185 -20.51 10.60 13.47
N TRP A 186 -20.95 9.41 13.08
CA TRP A 186 -22.06 8.70 13.69
C TRP A 186 -21.61 7.85 14.88
N ASP A 187 -20.76 6.85 14.61
CA ASP A 187 -20.11 5.99 15.63
C ASP A 187 -18.80 5.49 15.07
N TRP A 188 -17.71 5.61 15.83
CA TRP A 188 -16.41 5.11 15.42
C TRP A 188 -16.39 3.59 15.15
N ARG A 189 -17.26 2.82 15.81
CA ARG A 189 -17.41 1.38 15.61
C ARG A 189 -17.96 1.03 14.23
N ALA A 190 -18.79 1.92 13.66
CA ALA A 190 -19.37 1.75 12.33
C ALA A 190 -18.29 1.68 11.24
N VAL A 191 -17.11 2.24 11.48
CA VAL A 191 -15.94 2.16 10.60
C VAL A 191 -15.52 0.70 10.35
N PHE A 192 -15.64 -0.16 11.35
CA PHE A 192 -15.33 -1.59 11.21
C PHE A 192 -16.57 -2.39 10.78
N TRP A 193 -17.75 -1.98 11.23
CA TRP A 193 -19.02 -2.63 10.88
C TRP A 193 -19.29 -2.62 9.37
N VAL A 194 -18.87 -1.60 8.64
CA VAL A 194 -19.07 -1.51 7.18
C VAL A 194 -18.44 -2.69 6.42
N ASN A 195 -17.37 -3.27 6.95
CA ASN A 195 -16.70 -4.43 6.37
C ASN A 195 -17.51 -5.74 6.56
N VAL A 196 -18.37 -5.80 7.57
CA VAL A 196 -19.10 -7.04 7.94
C VAL A 196 -20.09 -7.46 6.85
N PRO A 197 -21.04 -6.62 6.39
CA PRO A 197 -21.97 -7.02 5.33
C PRO A 197 -21.25 -7.34 4.02
N ILE A 198 -20.20 -6.59 3.68
CA ILE A 198 -19.39 -6.83 2.48
C ILE A 198 -18.66 -8.17 2.61
N GLY A 199 -18.06 -8.45 3.76
CA GLY A 199 -17.31 -9.66 4.03
C GLY A 199 -18.20 -10.90 4.07
N VAL A 200 -19.38 -10.84 4.71
CA VAL A 200 -20.35 -11.93 4.72
C VAL A 200 -20.85 -12.22 3.29
N PHE A 201 -21.27 -11.19 2.56
CA PHE A 201 -21.69 -11.33 1.18
C PHE A 201 -20.57 -11.91 0.31
N GLY A 202 -19.36 -11.36 0.41
CA GLY A 202 -18.18 -11.83 -0.33
C GLY A 202 -17.84 -13.28 -0.02
N THR A 203 -17.90 -13.67 1.26
CA THR A 203 -17.69 -15.07 1.70
C THR A 203 -18.70 -16.02 1.05
N VAL A 204 -20.00 -15.75 1.21
CA VAL A 204 -21.05 -16.60 0.67
C VAL A 204 -20.97 -16.69 -0.84
N TRP A 205 -20.73 -15.55 -1.49
CA TRP A 205 -20.60 -15.49 -2.94
C TRP A 205 -19.38 -16.25 -3.45
N ALA A 206 -18.21 -16.07 -2.81
CA ALA A 206 -16.98 -16.75 -3.17
C ALA A 206 -17.11 -18.28 -3.01
N TYR A 207 -17.69 -18.75 -1.89
CA TYR A 207 -17.92 -20.18 -1.66
C TYR A 207 -18.86 -20.81 -2.69
N ARG A 208 -19.88 -20.06 -3.17
CA ARG A 208 -20.87 -20.58 -4.14
C ARG A 208 -20.41 -20.50 -5.60
N SER A 209 -19.57 -19.52 -5.92
CA SER A 209 -19.32 -19.14 -7.32
C SER A 209 -17.90 -19.41 -7.78
N LEU A 210 -16.90 -19.35 -6.88
CA LEU A 210 -15.52 -19.59 -7.25
C LEU A 210 -15.19 -21.10 -7.26
N ARG A 211 -14.40 -21.50 -8.25
CA ARG A 211 -13.97 -22.89 -8.45
C ARG A 211 -12.46 -22.94 -8.46
N GLU A 212 -11.89 -23.99 -7.87
CA GLU A 212 -10.46 -24.26 -7.96
C GLU A 212 -10.15 -24.79 -9.35
N ILE A 213 -9.48 -23.99 -10.17
CA ILE A 213 -9.09 -24.34 -11.54
C ILE A 213 -7.63 -24.79 -11.56
N ALA A 214 -6.80 -24.19 -10.70
CA ALA A 214 -5.39 -24.51 -10.65
C ALA A 214 -5.15 -25.89 -10.05
N THR A 215 -4.27 -26.66 -10.67
CA THR A 215 -3.73 -27.88 -10.05
C THR A 215 -2.82 -27.48 -8.90
N THR A 216 -3.14 -27.97 -7.70
CA THR A 216 -2.29 -27.77 -6.53
C THR A 216 -0.91 -28.36 -6.75
N LYS A 217 0.13 -27.56 -6.58
CA LYS A 217 1.52 -28.02 -6.70
C LYS A 217 2.07 -28.30 -5.30
N ARG A 218 2.70 -29.44 -5.11
CA ARG A 218 3.51 -29.70 -3.91
C ARG A 218 4.75 -28.79 -3.96
N ALA A 219 4.65 -27.60 -3.40
CA ALA A 219 5.76 -26.67 -3.20
C ALA A 219 6.21 -26.74 -1.74
N ARG A 220 7.48 -26.51 -1.46
CA ARG A 220 7.97 -26.37 -0.10
C ARG A 220 7.86 -24.90 0.33
N ILE A 221 7.36 -24.67 1.55
CA ILE A 221 7.36 -23.33 2.12
C ILE A 221 8.77 -23.02 2.60
N ASP A 222 9.28 -21.89 2.15
CA ASP A 222 10.54 -21.35 2.66
C ASP A 222 10.32 -20.68 4.02
N TRP A 223 10.30 -21.48 5.07
CA TRP A 223 10.14 -20.96 6.43
C TRP A 223 11.30 -20.07 6.86
N ALA A 224 12.53 -20.40 6.45
CA ALA A 224 13.71 -19.62 6.80
C ALA A 224 13.69 -18.23 6.15
N GLY A 225 13.37 -18.16 4.85
CA GLY A 225 13.19 -16.89 4.15
C GLY A 225 12.04 -16.06 4.74
N ASN A 226 10.88 -16.69 5.00
CA ASN A 226 9.74 -15.99 5.59
C ASN A 226 10.04 -15.40 6.97
N VAL A 227 10.64 -16.20 7.88
CA VAL A 227 10.95 -15.75 9.24
C VAL A 227 12.02 -14.65 9.23
N THR A 228 13.09 -14.80 8.44
CA THR A 228 14.14 -13.79 8.34
C THR A 228 13.65 -12.49 7.71
N PHE A 229 12.78 -12.57 6.69
CA PHE A 229 12.14 -11.39 6.11
C PHE A 229 11.20 -10.71 7.10
N ALA A 230 10.35 -11.48 7.79
CA ALA A 230 9.41 -10.97 8.79
C ALA A 230 10.13 -10.26 9.93
N LEU A 231 11.18 -10.89 10.49
CA LEU A 231 11.98 -10.30 11.56
C LEU A 231 12.76 -9.08 11.08
N GLY A 232 13.35 -9.14 9.88
CA GLY A 232 14.10 -8.02 9.31
C GLY A 232 13.22 -6.81 9.02
N ALA A 233 12.12 -6.98 8.29
CA ALA A 233 11.18 -5.91 7.99
C ALA A 233 10.49 -5.40 9.25
N GLY A 234 10.10 -6.30 10.16
CA GLY A 234 9.51 -5.97 11.46
C GLY A 234 10.45 -5.12 12.31
N ALA A 235 11.70 -5.55 12.49
CA ALA A 235 12.69 -4.82 13.28
C ALA A 235 12.96 -3.42 12.72
N LEU A 236 13.07 -3.27 11.38
CA LEU A 236 13.23 -1.96 10.75
C LEU A 236 12.04 -1.04 11.03
N LEU A 237 10.80 -1.53 10.84
CA LEU A 237 9.60 -0.71 11.06
C LEU A 237 9.37 -0.38 12.53
N VAL A 238 9.67 -1.31 13.44
CA VAL A 238 9.68 -1.06 14.89
C VAL A 238 10.70 0.02 15.23
N ALA A 239 11.95 -0.12 14.75
CA ALA A 239 13.00 0.85 15.00
C ALA A 239 12.64 2.25 14.46
N ILE A 240 12.08 2.34 13.24
CA ILE A 240 11.60 3.60 12.67
C ILE A 240 10.48 4.20 13.54
N THR A 241 9.52 3.38 13.99
CA THR A 241 8.40 3.85 14.83
C THR A 241 8.90 4.40 16.18
N TYR A 242 9.88 3.75 16.80
CA TYR A 242 10.48 4.26 18.03
C TYR A 242 11.49 5.40 17.80
N GLY A 243 12.10 5.47 16.62
CA GLY A 243 12.96 6.59 16.22
C GLY A 243 12.21 7.92 16.10
N ILE A 244 10.90 7.88 15.91
CA ILE A 244 10.02 9.06 15.88
C ILE A 244 9.72 9.59 17.29
N GLN A 245 9.82 8.75 18.34
CA GLN A 245 9.51 9.10 19.72
C GLN A 245 10.66 9.89 20.36
N PRO A 246 10.37 10.82 21.28
CA PRO A 246 11.42 11.55 22.00
C PRO A 246 12.25 10.59 22.87
N TYR A 247 13.56 10.81 22.93
CA TYR A 247 14.47 10.02 23.76
C TYR A 247 15.66 10.85 24.25
N GLY A 248 16.00 10.70 25.53
CA GLY A 248 17.21 11.34 26.11
C GLY A 248 17.24 12.85 26.04
N GLY A 249 16.08 13.52 26.11
CA GLY A 249 15.97 14.98 25.97
C GLY A 249 15.96 15.49 24.52
N HIS A 250 16.11 14.61 23.54
CA HIS A 250 15.98 14.95 22.11
C HIS A 250 14.54 14.78 21.63
N PRO A 251 14.07 15.59 20.66
CA PRO A 251 12.71 15.50 20.11
C PRO A 251 12.46 14.20 19.32
N THR A 252 13.51 13.46 18.98
CA THR A 252 13.47 12.18 18.27
C THR A 252 14.37 11.15 18.94
N GLY A 253 14.08 9.87 18.74
CA GLY A 253 14.82 8.73 19.33
C GLY A 253 15.87 8.12 18.40
N TRP A 254 16.34 8.80 17.36
CA TRP A 254 17.30 8.23 16.41
C TRP A 254 18.66 7.90 17.03
N THR A 255 19.00 8.53 18.16
CA THR A 255 20.21 8.23 18.94
C THR A 255 20.00 7.13 19.97
N ASN A 256 18.79 6.60 20.13
CA ASN A 256 18.48 5.53 21.05
C ASN A 256 19.22 4.24 20.64
N PRO A 257 20.02 3.61 21.52
CA PRO A 257 20.72 2.36 21.22
C PRO A 257 19.81 1.23 20.72
N TRP A 258 18.58 1.14 21.24
CA TRP A 258 17.59 0.14 20.80
C TRP A 258 17.10 0.40 19.37
N VAL A 259 16.96 1.67 18.99
CA VAL A 259 16.59 2.06 17.61
C VAL A 259 17.73 1.71 16.66
N LEU A 260 18.97 2.09 17.01
CA LEU A 260 20.16 1.76 16.21
C LEU A 260 20.37 0.24 16.11
N GLY A 261 20.21 -0.48 17.23
CA GLY A 261 20.26 -1.94 17.26
C GLY A 261 19.17 -2.60 16.41
N GLY A 262 17.95 -2.06 16.44
CA GLY A 262 16.83 -2.51 15.60
C GLY A 262 17.06 -2.26 14.13
N LEU A 263 17.62 -1.09 13.75
CA LEU A 263 17.97 -0.79 12.36
C LEU A 263 19.11 -1.70 11.85
N ALA A 264 20.18 -1.84 12.63
CA ALA A 264 21.31 -2.69 12.26
C ALA A 264 20.91 -4.18 12.22
N GLY A 265 20.19 -4.66 13.23
CA GLY A 265 19.68 -6.03 13.30
C GLY A 265 18.67 -6.34 12.19
N GLY A 266 17.76 -5.41 11.92
CA GLY A 266 16.79 -5.53 10.82
C GLY A 266 17.47 -5.60 9.46
N ALA A 267 18.46 -4.72 9.22
CA ALA A 267 19.27 -4.75 8.00
C ALA A 267 20.06 -6.06 7.88
N ALA A 268 20.69 -6.51 8.96
CA ALA A 268 21.42 -7.79 8.99
C ALA A 268 20.49 -8.99 8.68
N MET A 269 19.28 -8.99 9.23
CA MET A 269 18.28 -10.03 8.94
C MET A 269 17.81 -10.01 7.48
N LEU A 270 17.65 -8.84 6.86
CA LEU A 270 17.33 -8.74 5.43
C LEU A 270 18.51 -9.20 4.55
N VAL A 271 19.75 -8.92 4.95
CA VAL A 271 20.93 -9.48 4.27
C VAL A 271 20.96 -11.01 4.40
N LEU A 272 20.72 -11.53 5.61
CA LEU A 272 20.60 -12.96 5.85
C LEU A 272 19.49 -13.60 5.01
N PHE A 273 18.33 -12.94 4.93
CA PHE A 273 17.24 -13.33 4.03
C PHE A 273 17.73 -13.46 2.58
N CYS A 274 18.41 -12.45 2.04
CA CYS A 274 18.95 -12.50 0.68
C CYS A 274 19.97 -13.64 0.49
N LEU A 275 20.79 -13.92 1.49
CA LEU A 275 21.74 -15.03 1.44
C LEU A 275 21.06 -16.40 1.46
N ILE A 276 20.00 -16.55 2.24
CA ILE A 276 19.18 -17.76 2.29
C ILE A 276 18.48 -17.97 0.95
N GLU A 277 17.79 -16.94 0.43
CA GLU A 277 17.08 -16.98 -0.85
C GLU A 277 18.00 -17.30 -2.05
N ALA A 278 19.26 -16.88 -1.99
CA ALA A 278 20.25 -17.18 -3.03
C ALA A 278 20.67 -18.67 -3.04
N ARG A 279 20.44 -19.43 -1.96
CA ARG A 279 20.87 -20.82 -1.80
C ARG A 279 19.75 -21.85 -1.85
N ILE A 280 18.51 -21.44 -1.62
CA ILE A 280 17.34 -22.34 -1.61
C ILE A 280 16.92 -22.67 -3.04
N ALA A 281 16.56 -23.94 -3.27
CA ALA A 281 16.13 -24.43 -4.59
C ALA A 281 14.78 -23.83 -5.05
N GLU A 282 13.86 -23.59 -4.11
CA GLU A 282 12.55 -22.97 -4.37
C GLU A 282 12.41 -21.67 -3.55
N PRO A 283 13.09 -20.57 -3.93
CA PRO A 283 13.10 -19.34 -3.17
C PRO A 283 11.72 -18.66 -3.17
N MET A 284 11.39 -18.00 -2.06
CA MET A 284 10.24 -17.10 -1.97
C MET A 284 10.42 -15.91 -2.92
N PHE A 285 11.62 -15.33 -2.90
CA PHE A 285 12.07 -14.28 -3.79
C PHE A 285 13.08 -14.84 -4.80
N ASN A 286 12.70 -14.95 -6.05
CA ASN A 286 13.67 -15.35 -7.08
C ASN A 286 14.62 -14.17 -7.40
N LEU A 287 15.73 -14.09 -6.66
CA LEU A 287 16.73 -13.04 -6.84
C LEU A 287 17.34 -13.03 -8.24
N GLY A 288 17.30 -14.16 -8.96
CA GLY A 288 17.74 -14.23 -10.35
C GLY A 288 16.97 -13.30 -11.29
N LEU A 289 15.72 -12.95 -10.97
CA LEU A 289 14.92 -12.01 -11.76
C LEU A 289 15.48 -10.59 -11.75
N PHE A 290 16.24 -10.19 -10.73
CA PHE A 290 16.89 -8.88 -10.70
C PHE A 290 18.02 -8.72 -11.72
N ARG A 291 18.50 -9.80 -12.33
CA ARG A 291 19.41 -9.74 -13.48
C ARG A 291 18.73 -9.18 -14.73
N ILE A 292 17.39 -9.22 -14.79
CA ILE A 292 16.60 -8.63 -15.86
C ILE A 292 16.45 -7.13 -15.57
N ARG A 293 17.11 -6.28 -16.36
CA ARG A 293 17.14 -4.82 -16.15
C ARG A 293 15.75 -4.20 -16.02
N ALA A 294 14.79 -4.63 -16.85
CA ALA A 294 13.42 -4.11 -16.80
C ALA A 294 12.71 -4.48 -15.50
N PHE A 295 12.94 -5.69 -14.96
CA PHE A 295 12.42 -6.13 -13.68
C PHE A 295 13.05 -5.38 -12.51
N ALA A 296 14.37 -5.29 -12.46
CA ALA A 296 15.11 -4.62 -11.40
C ALA A 296 14.78 -3.11 -11.34
N ALA A 297 14.89 -2.40 -12.47
CA ALA A 297 14.58 -0.98 -12.55
C ALA A 297 13.09 -0.70 -12.29
N GLY A 298 12.20 -1.57 -12.77
CA GLY A 298 10.76 -1.45 -12.51
C GLY A 298 10.39 -1.56 -11.03
N ASN A 299 10.96 -2.54 -10.32
CA ASN A 299 10.72 -2.71 -8.88
C ASN A 299 11.41 -1.61 -8.05
N ALA A 300 12.63 -1.20 -8.39
CA ALA A 300 13.32 -0.10 -7.72
C ALA A 300 12.57 1.23 -7.88
N ALA A 301 12.15 1.57 -9.11
CA ALA A 301 11.31 2.75 -9.35
C ALA A 301 9.95 2.63 -8.63
N GLY A 302 9.37 1.41 -8.58
CA GLY A 302 8.16 1.12 -7.84
C GLY A 302 8.29 1.34 -6.34
N LEU A 303 9.39 0.90 -5.73
CA LEU A 303 9.72 1.12 -4.32
C LEU A 303 9.86 2.63 -4.02
N LEU A 304 10.67 3.34 -4.81
CA LEU A 304 10.89 4.78 -4.65
C LEU A 304 9.60 5.58 -4.83
N GLY A 305 8.80 5.26 -5.84
CA GLY A 305 7.49 5.88 -6.05
C GLY A 305 6.48 5.56 -4.93
N SER A 306 6.56 4.36 -4.33
CA SER A 306 5.74 4.00 -3.16
C SER A 306 6.17 4.73 -1.91
N ILE A 307 7.48 4.93 -1.69
CA ILE A 307 8.02 5.75 -0.61
C ILE A 307 7.58 7.22 -0.79
N ALA A 308 7.70 7.78 -1.99
CA ALA A 308 7.28 9.16 -2.26
C ALA A 308 5.79 9.41 -2.01
N ARG A 309 4.93 8.41 -2.22
CA ARG A 309 3.46 8.56 -2.18
C ARG A 309 2.81 8.04 -0.89
N GLY A 310 3.38 7.02 -0.24
CA GLY A 310 2.69 6.32 0.86
C GLY A 310 2.33 7.22 2.03
N GLY A 311 3.24 8.09 2.47
CA GLY A 311 3.00 9.03 3.56
C GLY A 311 2.25 10.30 3.13
N LEU A 312 2.16 10.59 1.82
CA LEU A 312 1.51 11.80 1.31
C LEU A 312 0.05 11.90 1.79
N GLN A 313 -0.71 10.84 1.56
CA GLN A 313 -2.13 10.82 1.91
C GLN A 313 -2.35 11.13 3.39
N PHE A 314 -1.52 10.57 4.25
CA PHE A 314 -1.60 10.81 5.69
C PHE A 314 -1.24 12.25 6.05
N MET A 315 -0.18 12.80 5.47
CA MET A 315 0.23 14.19 5.68
C MET A 315 -0.83 15.18 5.19
N LEU A 316 -1.47 14.91 4.03
CA LEU A 316 -2.56 15.74 3.52
C LEU A 316 -3.79 15.68 4.41
N VAL A 317 -4.13 14.51 4.97
CA VAL A 317 -5.25 14.41 5.94
C VAL A 317 -4.96 15.26 7.18
N ILE A 318 -3.74 15.17 7.75
CA ILE A 318 -3.38 16.00 8.92
C ILE A 318 -3.45 17.48 8.56
N TRP A 319 -2.90 17.88 7.42
CA TRP A 319 -2.88 19.28 6.98
C TRP A 319 -4.29 19.83 6.80
N LEU A 320 -5.15 19.10 6.09
CA LEU A 320 -6.54 19.53 5.86
C LEU A 320 -7.37 19.46 7.14
N ALA A 321 -7.46 18.28 7.79
CA ALA A 321 -8.36 18.10 8.93
C ALA A 321 -7.87 18.79 10.20
N GLY A 322 -6.55 18.85 10.42
CA GLY A 322 -5.97 19.41 11.64
C GLY A 322 -5.71 20.90 11.61
N ILE A 323 -5.51 21.49 10.42
CA ILE A 323 -5.06 22.87 10.29
C ILE A 323 -5.95 23.69 9.36
N TRP A 324 -6.00 23.32 8.07
CA TRP A 324 -6.61 24.19 7.06
C TRP A 324 -8.13 24.34 7.24
N LEU A 325 -8.86 23.23 7.43
CA LEU A 325 -10.32 23.27 7.64
C LEU A 325 -10.73 24.01 8.92
N PRO A 326 -10.11 23.78 10.10
CA PRO A 326 -10.41 24.56 11.29
C PRO A 326 -10.17 26.06 11.12
N LEU A 327 -9.10 26.47 10.42
CA LEU A 327 -8.81 27.86 10.12
C LEU A 327 -9.85 28.49 9.19
N HIS A 328 -10.56 27.69 8.37
CA HIS A 328 -11.65 28.14 7.50
C HIS A 328 -13.05 27.96 8.12
N GLY A 329 -13.12 27.76 9.46
CA GLY A 329 -14.39 27.77 10.20
C GLY A 329 -15.12 26.42 10.28
N TYR A 330 -14.53 25.33 9.78
CA TYR A 330 -15.14 23.99 9.90
C TYR A 330 -15.05 23.47 11.34
N ASN A 331 -16.09 22.75 11.78
CA ASN A 331 -16.09 22.05 13.06
C ASN A 331 -15.16 20.83 13.01
N TYR A 332 -14.45 20.57 14.10
CA TYR A 332 -13.56 19.41 14.18
C TYR A 332 -14.26 18.05 13.96
N VAL A 333 -15.56 17.95 14.25
CA VAL A 333 -16.35 16.73 13.99
C VAL A 333 -16.49 16.48 12.49
N ASP A 334 -16.61 17.55 11.70
CA ASP A 334 -16.86 17.48 10.26
C ASP A 334 -15.56 17.48 9.43
N THR A 335 -14.42 17.89 10.03
CA THR A 335 -13.14 17.99 9.31
C THR A 335 -12.67 16.68 8.66
N PRO A 336 -12.88 15.47 9.23
CA PRO A 336 -12.51 14.23 8.56
C PRO A 336 -13.27 14.02 7.24
N LEU A 337 -14.59 14.28 7.22
CA LEU A 337 -15.40 14.15 6.02
C LEU A 337 -14.96 15.15 4.94
N TRP A 338 -14.81 16.42 5.30
CA TRP A 338 -14.39 17.44 4.36
C TRP A 338 -12.96 17.26 3.86
N ALA A 339 -12.04 16.78 4.71
CA ALA A 339 -10.70 16.39 4.26
C ALA A 339 -10.75 15.28 3.21
N GLY A 340 -11.60 14.27 3.40
CA GLY A 340 -11.85 13.22 2.41
C GLY A 340 -12.37 13.80 1.08
N ILE A 341 -13.38 14.68 1.14
CA ILE A 341 -13.95 15.34 -0.06
C ILE A 341 -12.90 16.19 -0.77
N TYR A 342 -12.11 16.97 -0.03
CA TYR A 342 -11.09 17.85 -0.61
C TYR A 342 -9.88 17.10 -1.19
N MET A 343 -9.71 15.82 -0.86
CA MET A 343 -8.73 14.93 -1.50
C MET A 343 -9.26 14.21 -2.75
N LEU A 344 -10.54 14.40 -3.15
CA LEU A 344 -11.13 13.82 -4.37
C LEU A 344 -10.29 14.03 -5.62
N PRO A 345 -9.72 15.22 -5.88
CA PRO A 345 -8.94 15.46 -7.07
C PRO A 345 -7.73 14.51 -7.23
N LEU A 346 -7.07 14.15 -6.13
CA LEU A 346 -5.95 13.20 -6.15
C LEU A 346 -6.36 11.86 -6.77
N THR A 347 -7.50 11.34 -6.36
CA THR A 347 -8.01 10.05 -6.83
C THR A 347 -8.56 10.13 -8.24
N ALA A 348 -9.29 11.21 -8.56
CA ALA A 348 -9.80 11.45 -9.90
C ALA A 348 -8.66 11.47 -10.92
N GLY A 349 -7.55 12.17 -10.62
CA GLY A 349 -6.36 12.18 -11.46
C GLY A 349 -5.80 10.78 -11.70
N PHE A 350 -5.70 9.96 -10.66
CA PHE A 350 -5.21 8.59 -10.77
C PHE A 350 -6.16 7.68 -11.58
N LEU A 351 -7.47 7.75 -11.31
CA LEU A 351 -8.48 6.92 -11.99
C LEU A 351 -8.57 7.21 -13.48
N ILE A 352 -8.37 8.45 -13.88
CA ILE A 352 -8.35 8.86 -15.29
C ILE A 352 -7.04 8.42 -15.94
N ALA A 353 -5.92 8.76 -15.33
CA ALA A 353 -4.61 8.56 -15.93
C ALA A 353 -4.17 7.08 -15.98
N GLY A 354 -4.59 6.25 -15.01
CA GLY A 354 -4.20 4.84 -14.95
C GLY A 354 -4.59 4.02 -16.19
N PRO A 355 -5.88 3.95 -16.57
CA PRO A 355 -6.32 3.24 -17.78
C PRO A 355 -5.76 3.85 -19.06
N VAL A 356 -5.77 5.18 -19.16
CA VAL A 356 -5.27 5.91 -20.35
C VAL A 356 -3.79 5.62 -20.58
N SER A 357 -2.98 5.67 -19.52
CA SER A 357 -1.54 5.39 -19.61
C SER A 357 -1.27 3.90 -19.90
N GLY A 358 -2.08 3.00 -19.39
CA GLY A 358 -2.01 1.57 -19.70
C GLY A 358 -2.18 1.36 -21.21
N TRP A 359 -3.26 1.88 -21.78
CA TRP A 359 -3.54 1.79 -23.21
C TRP A 359 -2.47 2.46 -24.07
N LEU A 360 -2.01 3.64 -23.70
CA LEU A 360 -0.93 4.34 -24.40
C LEU A 360 0.40 3.59 -24.32
N SER A 361 0.69 2.97 -23.18
CA SER A 361 1.93 2.21 -22.98
C SER A 361 2.02 0.95 -23.85
N ASP A 362 0.87 0.37 -24.22
CA ASP A 362 0.83 -0.77 -25.13
C ASP A 362 1.26 -0.36 -26.56
N ARG A 363 1.02 0.91 -26.96
CA ARG A 363 1.39 1.44 -28.29
C ARG A 363 2.79 2.03 -28.32
N PHE A 364 3.16 2.81 -27.33
CA PHE A 364 4.39 3.62 -27.33
C PHE A 364 5.46 3.10 -26.34
N GLY A 365 5.16 2.01 -25.65
CA GLY A 365 6.02 1.43 -24.62
C GLY A 365 5.85 2.08 -23.23
N PRO A 366 6.17 1.36 -22.17
CA PRO A 366 5.93 1.82 -20.79
C PRO A 366 6.91 2.89 -20.29
N ARG A 367 8.11 2.97 -20.90
CA ARG A 367 9.20 3.83 -20.43
C ARG A 367 8.85 5.33 -20.40
N PRO A 368 8.31 5.95 -21.47
CA PRO A 368 8.02 7.39 -21.44
C PRO A 368 6.95 7.73 -20.40
N PHE A 369 5.88 6.93 -20.31
CA PHE A 369 4.78 7.19 -19.38
C PHE A 369 5.18 7.00 -17.92
N ALA A 370 5.88 5.92 -17.60
CA ALA A 370 6.34 5.69 -16.23
C ALA A 370 7.33 6.78 -15.77
N THR A 371 8.20 7.24 -16.65
CA THR A 371 9.17 8.29 -16.32
C THR A 371 8.49 9.66 -16.20
N SER A 372 7.65 10.04 -17.18
CA SER A 372 6.91 11.32 -17.12
C SER A 372 5.95 11.38 -15.94
N GLY A 373 5.34 10.24 -15.55
CA GLY A 373 4.48 10.17 -14.39
C GLY A 373 5.20 10.50 -13.08
N LEU A 374 6.41 9.96 -12.88
CA LEU A 374 7.23 10.29 -11.70
C LEU A 374 7.75 11.74 -11.73
N LEU A 375 8.11 12.25 -12.91
CA LEU A 375 8.51 13.66 -13.04
C LEU A 375 7.34 14.61 -12.76
N LEU A 376 6.15 14.31 -13.26
CA LEU A 376 4.94 15.08 -12.96
C LEU A 376 4.63 15.06 -11.44
N ALA A 377 4.76 13.90 -10.80
CA ALA A 377 4.62 13.81 -9.35
C ALA A 377 5.64 14.68 -8.62
N ALA A 378 6.92 14.69 -9.06
CA ALA A 378 7.95 15.56 -8.50
C ALA A 378 7.62 17.05 -8.65
N VAL A 379 7.14 17.47 -9.82
CA VAL A 379 6.68 18.86 -10.05
C VAL A 379 5.52 19.21 -9.13
N CYS A 380 4.54 18.32 -8.96
CA CYS A 380 3.42 18.54 -8.06
C CYS A 380 3.86 18.61 -6.59
N PHE A 381 4.81 17.78 -6.15
CA PHE A 381 5.38 17.89 -4.80
C PHE A 381 6.10 19.24 -4.60
N THR A 382 6.86 19.69 -5.59
CA THR A 382 7.48 21.02 -5.56
C THR A 382 6.43 22.14 -5.50
N GLY A 383 5.35 22.01 -6.26
CA GLY A 383 4.22 22.93 -6.19
C GLY A 383 3.57 22.96 -4.80
N LEU A 384 3.34 21.79 -4.19
CA LEU A 384 2.78 21.69 -2.82
C LEU A 384 3.71 22.31 -1.77
N MET A 385 5.03 22.20 -1.94
CA MET A 385 6.03 22.82 -1.10
C MET A 385 5.95 24.37 -1.14
N LEU A 386 5.62 24.92 -2.30
CA LEU A 386 5.56 26.37 -2.53
C LEU A 386 4.21 27.01 -2.14
N LEU A 387 3.20 26.21 -1.77
CA LEU A 387 1.91 26.74 -1.33
C LEU A 387 2.08 27.51 -0.02
N PRO A 388 1.47 28.70 0.13
CA PRO A 388 1.46 29.42 1.40
C PRO A 388 0.63 28.70 2.46
N VAL A 389 0.78 29.06 3.73
CA VAL A 389 -0.02 28.50 4.84
C VAL A 389 -1.53 28.69 4.58
N HIS A 390 -1.92 29.86 4.07
CA HIS A 390 -3.30 30.20 3.67
C HIS A 390 -3.46 30.08 2.16
N PHE A 391 -3.42 28.84 1.65
CA PHE A 391 -3.58 28.58 0.23
C PHE A 391 -5.05 28.62 -0.22
N GLN A 392 -5.26 28.93 -1.49
CA GLN A 392 -6.56 28.76 -2.12
C GLN A 392 -6.78 27.28 -2.49
N TYR A 393 -7.96 26.75 -2.17
CA TYR A 393 -8.28 25.34 -2.42
C TYR A 393 -8.01 24.90 -3.87
N TRP A 394 -8.36 25.71 -4.87
CA TRP A 394 -8.21 25.34 -6.26
C TRP A 394 -6.76 25.08 -6.68
N THR A 395 -5.81 25.85 -6.15
CA THR A 395 -4.38 25.62 -6.40
C THR A 395 -3.93 24.31 -5.80
N PHE A 396 -4.34 24.03 -4.58
CA PHE A 396 -4.09 22.75 -3.92
C PHE A 396 -4.74 21.60 -4.68
N ALA A 397 -6.02 21.71 -5.08
CA ALA A 397 -6.76 20.71 -5.82
C ALA A 397 -6.08 20.37 -7.16
N LEU A 398 -5.58 21.37 -7.90
CA LEU A 398 -4.85 21.18 -9.15
C LEU A 398 -3.54 20.40 -8.92
N LEU A 399 -2.80 20.73 -7.88
CA LEU A 399 -1.53 20.06 -7.56
C LEU A 399 -1.74 18.61 -7.14
N ILE A 400 -2.72 18.32 -6.29
CA ILE A 400 -3.02 16.93 -5.90
C ILE A 400 -3.64 16.14 -7.06
N PHE A 401 -4.44 16.76 -7.92
CA PHE A 401 -4.92 16.14 -9.15
C PHE A 401 -3.76 15.76 -10.06
N GLY A 402 -2.83 16.69 -10.30
CA GLY A 402 -1.62 16.44 -11.07
C GLY A 402 -0.74 15.33 -10.46
N ASN A 403 -0.62 15.27 -9.13
CA ASN A 403 0.07 14.17 -8.44
C ASN A 403 -0.64 12.83 -8.65
N GLY A 404 -1.97 12.81 -8.63
CA GLY A 404 -2.80 11.66 -8.98
C GLY A 404 -2.56 11.20 -10.41
N VAL A 405 -2.58 12.13 -11.38
CA VAL A 405 -2.26 11.86 -12.80
C VAL A 405 -0.86 11.26 -12.92
N GLY A 406 0.16 11.87 -12.31
CA GLY A 406 1.53 11.38 -12.31
C GLY A 406 1.64 9.95 -11.76
N SER A 407 0.95 9.68 -10.68
CA SER A 407 0.88 8.35 -10.07
C SER A 407 0.21 7.30 -10.98
N GLY A 408 -0.87 7.67 -11.66
CA GLY A 408 -1.56 6.82 -12.64
C GLY A 408 -0.70 6.54 -13.88
N LEU A 409 -0.05 7.57 -14.42
CA LEU A 409 0.90 7.46 -15.53
C LEU A 409 2.07 6.52 -15.21
N PHE A 410 2.48 6.44 -13.94
CA PHE A 410 3.54 5.54 -13.51
C PHE A 410 3.05 4.11 -13.26
N ALA A 411 1.99 3.94 -12.47
CA ALA A 411 1.64 2.65 -11.87
C ALA A 411 1.27 1.57 -12.89
N SER A 412 0.41 1.89 -13.86
CA SER A 412 -0.09 0.93 -14.86
C SER A 412 1.02 0.48 -15.82
N PRO A 413 1.74 1.41 -16.50
CA PRO A 413 2.84 1.02 -17.39
C PRO A 413 3.99 0.32 -16.67
N ASN A 414 4.31 0.71 -15.43
CA ASN A 414 5.35 0.07 -14.65
C ASN A 414 5.01 -1.39 -14.33
N THR A 415 3.76 -1.65 -13.92
CA THR A 415 3.28 -3.02 -13.64
C THR A 415 3.31 -3.90 -14.89
N SER A 416 2.81 -3.37 -16.02
CA SER A 416 2.83 -4.06 -17.31
C SER A 416 4.26 -4.41 -17.73
N ALA A 417 5.20 -3.46 -17.61
CA ALA A 417 6.59 -3.68 -17.97
C ALA A 417 7.29 -4.74 -17.10
N ILE A 418 7.03 -4.74 -15.79
CA ILE A 418 7.57 -5.77 -14.89
C ILE A 418 7.04 -7.15 -15.28
N MET A 419 5.72 -7.28 -15.51
CA MET A 419 5.09 -8.57 -15.81
C MET A 419 5.48 -9.11 -17.20
N SER A 420 5.64 -8.25 -18.20
CA SER A 420 6.03 -8.66 -19.55
C SER A 420 7.52 -9.02 -19.66
N SER A 421 8.35 -8.51 -18.76
CA SER A 421 9.79 -8.80 -18.76
C SER A 421 10.17 -10.16 -18.17
N VAL A 422 9.20 -10.88 -17.59
CA VAL A 422 9.44 -12.13 -16.84
C VAL A 422 8.78 -13.31 -17.56
N PRO A 423 9.44 -14.50 -17.61
CA PRO A 423 8.84 -15.72 -18.15
C PRO A 423 7.49 -16.05 -17.49
N ALA A 424 6.56 -16.62 -18.25
CA ALA A 424 5.21 -16.93 -17.78
C ALA A 424 5.21 -17.76 -16.47
N ARG A 425 6.14 -18.73 -16.36
CA ARG A 425 6.31 -19.59 -15.18
C ARG A 425 6.70 -18.85 -13.90
N HIS A 426 7.29 -17.63 -13.99
CA HIS A 426 7.77 -16.83 -12.85
C HIS A 426 6.90 -15.58 -12.58
N ARG A 427 5.84 -15.34 -13.36
CA ARG A 427 4.96 -14.16 -13.21
C ARG A 427 4.29 -14.09 -11.85
N GLY A 428 3.91 -15.24 -11.26
CA GLY A 428 3.34 -15.29 -9.91
C GLY A 428 4.32 -14.78 -8.85
N SER A 429 5.55 -15.32 -8.84
CA SER A 429 6.62 -14.86 -7.94
C SER A 429 6.96 -13.38 -8.18
N ALA A 430 7.07 -12.94 -9.44
CA ALA A 430 7.32 -11.55 -9.80
C ALA A 430 6.23 -10.60 -9.30
N SER A 431 4.95 -11.01 -9.38
CA SER A 431 3.83 -10.24 -8.85
C SER A 431 3.87 -10.11 -7.34
N GLY A 432 4.17 -11.21 -6.62
CA GLY A 432 4.37 -11.21 -5.18
C GLY A 432 5.51 -10.28 -4.75
N MET A 433 6.67 -10.40 -5.40
CA MET A 433 7.82 -9.54 -5.14
C MET A 433 7.48 -8.05 -5.35
N ARG A 434 6.81 -7.71 -6.46
CA ARG A 434 6.34 -6.35 -6.73
C ARG A 434 5.41 -5.84 -5.62
N ALA A 435 4.45 -6.66 -5.21
CA ALA A 435 3.51 -6.29 -4.14
C ALA A 435 4.22 -6.06 -2.81
N THR A 436 5.20 -6.90 -2.46
CA THR A 436 6.02 -6.73 -1.26
C THR A 436 6.81 -5.43 -1.30
N PHE A 437 7.50 -5.11 -2.42
CA PHE A 437 8.21 -3.84 -2.57
C PHE A 437 7.27 -2.63 -2.46
N GLN A 438 6.09 -2.72 -3.07
CA GLN A 438 5.08 -1.66 -2.99
C GLN A 438 4.59 -1.43 -1.56
N ASN A 439 4.19 -2.49 -0.85
CA ASN A 439 3.66 -2.40 0.51
C ASN A 439 4.74 -2.01 1.52
N SER A 440 5.95 -2.57 1.40
CA SER A 440 7.10 -2.17 2.22
C SER A 440 7.47 -0.70 1.99
N GLY A 441 7.45 -0.24 0.74
CA GLY A 441 7.67 1.15 0.39
C GLY A 441 6.63 2.08 1.03
N MET A 442 5.35 1.72 1.02
CA MET A 442 4.29 2.49 1.67
C MET A 442 4.47 2.54 3.19
N SER A 443 4.81 1.41 3.82
CA SER A 443 5.06 1.35 5.27
C SER A 443 6.27 2.19 5.68
N LEU A 444 7.38 2.07 4.95
CA LEU A 444 8.59 2.87 5.15
C LEU A 444 8.31 4.36 4.95
N SER A 445 7.50 4.73 3.95
CA SER A 445 7.12 6.10 3.67
C SER A 445 6.47 6.78 4.86
N ILE A 446 5.53 6.11 5.51
CA ILE A 446 4.85 6.65 6.70
C ILE A 446 5.89 6.99 7.77
N GLY A 447 6.77 6.04 8.12
CA GLY A 447 7.81 6.26 9.12
C GLY A 447 8.78 7.40 8.76
N ILE A 448 9.25 7.42 7.51
CA ILE A 448 10.16 8.47 7.01
C ILE A 448 9.48 9.85 7.05
N PHE A 449 8.25 9.96 6.54
CA PHE A 449 7.53 11.23 6.48
C PHE A 449 7.21 11.78 7.86
N PHE A 450 6.79 10.90 8.79
CA PHE A 450 6.60 11.31 10.17
C PHE A 450 7.90 11.80 10.83
N SER A 451 9.01 11.08 10.62
CA SER A 451 10.32 11.49 11.15
C SER A 451 10.74 12.87 10.64
N LEU A 452 10.63 13.09 9.33
CA LEU A 452 10.97 14.36 8.71
C LEU A 452 10.06 15.49 9.17
N MET A 453 8.76 15.20 9.29
CA MET A 453 7.78 16.15 9.79
C MET A 453 8.07 16.56 11.23
N ILE A 454 8.36 15.60 12.11
CA ILE A 454 8.70 15.86 13.51
C ILE A 454 10.00 16.65 13.61
N ALA A 455 11.02 16.32 12.81
CA ALA A 455 12.27 17.08 12.77
C ALA A 455 12.03 18.54 12.34
N GLY A 456 11.18 18.76 11.35
CA GLY A 456 10.78 20.10 10.91
C GLY A 456 10.00 20.87 11.98
N LEU A 457 9.04 20.22 12.64
CA LEU A 457 8.30 20.83 13.74
C LEU A 457 9.22 21.17 14.92
N ALA A 458 10.10 20.25 15.30
CA ALA A 458 10.98 20.42 16.46
C ALA A 458 11.85 21.68 16.38
N SER A 459 12.22 22.10 15.17
CA SER A 459 13.08 23.29 14.97
C SER A 459 12.38 24.62 15.24
N THR A 460 11.08 24.71 15.01
CA THR A 460 10.34 25.99 15.03
C THR A 460 9.22 26.04 16.07
N LEU A 461 8.65 24.89 16.43
CA LEU A 461 7.48 24.79 17.31
C LEU A 461 7.72 25.40 18.72
N PRO A 462 8.85 25.16 19.42
CA PRO A 462 9.08 25.71 20.76
C PRO A 462 9.02 27.24 20.78
N HIS A 463 9.65 27.88 19.81
CA HIS A 463 9.63 29.35 19.70
C HIS A 463 8.23 29.86 19.42
N THR A 464 7.50 29.25 18.49
CA THR A 464 6.15 29.68 18.11
C THR A 464 5.14 29.48 19.24
N LEU A 465 5.21 28.35 19.97
CA LEU A 465 4.37 28.10 21.14
C LEU A 465 4.64 29.13 22.25
N THR A 466 5.92 29.36 22.58
CA THR A 466 6.30 30.32 23.62
C THR A 466 5.82 31.74 23.27
N SER A 467 6.10 32.23 22.07
CA SER A 467 5.74 33.58 21.63
C SER A 467 4.21 33.75 21.55
N GLY A 468 3.49 32.78 21.00
CA GLY A 468 2.04 32.85 20.87
C GLY A 468 1.29 32.77 22.21
N LEU A 469 1.78 31.96 23.17
CA LEU A 469 1.20 31.92 24.51
C LEU A 469 1.49 33.21 25.29
N ARG A 470 2.70 33.73 25.18
CA ARG A 470 3.08 35.00 25.83
C ARG A 470 2.31 36.22 25.29
N SER A 471 2.01 36.24 24.00
CA SER A 471 1.19 37.31 23.39
C SER A 471 -0.24 37.35 23.97
N GLN A 472 -0.73 36.24 24.52
CA GLN A 472 -2.01 36.15 25.22
C GLN A 472 -1.89 36.30 26.73
N GLY A 473 -0.76 36.76 27.25
CA GLY A 473 -0.55 37.03 28.67
C GLY A 473 -0.21 35.81 29.53
N VAL A 474 0.10 34.67 28.96
CA VAL A 474 0.52 33.48 29.71
C VAL A 474 1.92 33.72 30.31
N PRO A 475 2.13 33.46 31.63
CA PRO A 475 3.44 33.61 32.28
C PRO A 475 4.54 32.86 31.57
N ALA A 476 5.74 33.47 31.48
CA ALA A 476 6.86 32.93 30.70
C ALA A 476 7.27 31.51 31.12
N ALA A 477 7.23 31.21 32.42
CA ALA A 477 7.56 29.87 32.95
C ALA A 477 6.57 28.79 32.45
N ILE A 478 5.27 29.09 32.41
CA ILE A 478 4.23 28.17 31.92
C ILE A 478 4.31 28.06 30.41
N ALA A 479 4.50 29.17 29.70
CA ALA A 479 4.65 29.15 28.24
C ALA A 479 5.86 28.32 27.78
N SER A 480 7.00 28.41 28.49
CA SER A 480 8.18 27.61 28.21
C SER A 480 7.95 26.14 28.51
N HIS A 481 7.23 25.79 29.57
CA HIS A 481 6.89 24.40 29.89
C HIS A 481 6.02 23.77 28.79
N VAL A 482 5.00 24.49 28.33
CA VAL A 482 4.14 24.05 27.22
C VAL A 482 4.93 23.93 25.90
N ALA A 483 5.91 24.80 25.70
CA ALA A 483 6.76 24.76 24.49
C ALA A 483 7.68 23.52 24.39
N HIS A 484 7.95 22.85 25.51
CA HIS A 484 8.74 21.62 25.55
C HIS A 484 7.93 20.35 25.31
N LEU A 485 6.66 20.46 24.94
CA LEU A 485 5.85 19.32 24.54
C LEU A 485 6.48 18.59 23.34
N PRO A 486 6.42 17.26 23.30
CA PRO A 486 6.91 16.52 22.17
C PRO A 486 6.20 16.95 20.87
N PRO A 487 6.93 17.29 19.80
CA PRO A 487 6.33 17.69 18.53
C PRO A 487 5.36 16.66 17.95
N VAL A 488 5.63 15.38 18.21
CA VAL A 488 4.75 14.28 17.80
C VAL A 488 3.37 14.38 18.46
N SER A 489 3.31 14.68 19.76
CA SER A 489 2.03 14.83 20.47
C SER A 489 1.24 16.04 19.97
N THR A 490 1.93 17.14 19.66
CA THR A 490 1.34 18.35 19.09
C THR A 490 0.72 18.09 17.72
N MET A 491 1.42 17.36 16.85
CA MET A 491 0.94 16.99 15.52
C MET A 491 -0.33 16.11 15.61
N PHE A 492 -0.33 15.14 16.51
CA PHE A 492 -1.50 14.27 16.68
C PHE A 492 -2.66 14.97 17.40
N ALA A 493 -2.39 15.91 18.32
CA ALA A 493 -3.44 16.75 18.89
C ALA A 493 -4.18 17.55 17.81
N ALA A 494 -3.43 18.07 16.83
CA ALA A 494 -4.03 18.74 15.67
C ALA A 494 -4.88 17.79 14.83
N LEU A 495 -4.35 16.60 14.48
CA LEU A 495 -5.09 15.58 13.73
C LEU A 495 -6.40 15.18 14.44
N LEU A 496 -6.34 14.99 15.75
CA LEU A 496 -7.48 14.56 16.54
C LEU A 496 -8.50 15.68 16.82
N GLY A 497 -8.23 16.89 16.34
CA GLY A 497 -9.09 18.05 16.54
C GLY A 497 -9.18 18.47 18.01
N TYR A 498 -8.09 18.29 18.74
CA TYR A 498 -8.01 18.56 20.16
C TYR A 498 -7.21 19.85 20.40
N ASN A 499 -7.82 20.84 21.08
CA ASN A 499 -7.05 21.99 21.54
C ASN A 499 -6.37 21.66 22.87
N PRO A 500 -5.05 21.38 22.87
CA PRO A 500 -4.35 20.96 24.08
C PRO A 500 -4.16 22.08 25.10
N ILE A 501 -4.30 23.34 24.67
CA ILE A 501 -3.96 24.52 25.48
C ILE A 501 -4.77 24.59 26.78
N GLN A 502 -6.07 24.27 26.70
CA GLN A 502 -6.92 24.26 27.89
C GLN A 502 -6.42 23.28 28.95
N HIS A 503 -6.01 22.08 28.52
CA HIS A 503 -5.52 21.05 29.41
C HIS A 503 -4.13 21.35 29.97
N LEU A 504 -3.28 21.97 29.14
CA LEU A 504 -1.87 22.25 29.47
C LEU A 504 -1.71 23.44 30.41
N LEU A 505 -2.56 24.47 30.24
CA LEU A 505 -2.54 25.64 31.10
C LEU A 505 -3.25 25.40 32.43
N GLY A 506 -4.22 24.46 32.46
CA GLY A 506 -5.06 24.21 33.61
C GLY A 506 -6.07 25.32 33.92
N SER A 507 -7.10 25.02 34.70
CA SER A 507 -8.18 25.95 35.05
C SER A 507 -7.68 27.16 35.85
N HIS A 508 -6.69 26.97 36.73
CA HIS A 508 -6.14 28.04 37.56
C HIS A 508 -5.42 29.12 36.74
N THR A 509 -4.59 28.72 35.79
CA THR A 509 -3.89 29.67 34.90
C THR A 509 -4.86 30.40 33.98
N LEU A 510 -5.85 29.67 33.42
CA LEU A 510 -6.87 30.29 32.56
C LEU A 510 -7.74 31.29 33.34
N ALA A 511 -8.10 31.01 34.60
CA ALA A 511 -8.87 31.91 35.45
C ALA A 511 -8.10 33.18 35.85
N ALA A 512 -6.77 33.10 35.87
CA ALA A 512 -5.91 34.26 36.19
C ALA A 512 -5.69 35.20 34.99
N LEU A 513 -6.08 34.81 33.78
CA LEU A 513 -5.95 35.62 32.57
C LEU A 513 -7.20 36.48 32.33
N PRO A 514 -7.07 37.61 31.60
CA PRO A 514 -8.23 38.36 31.13
C PRO A 514 -9.20 37.46 30.37
N ALA A 515 -10.51 37.62 30.59
CA ALA A 515 -11.52 36.72 30.00
C ALA A 515 -11.44 36.63 28.46
N HIS A 516 -11.08 37.74 27.80
CA HIS A 516 -10.87 37.77 26.35
C HIS A 516 -9.72 36.85 25.94
N ASN A 517 -8.57 36.93 26.63
CA ASN A 517 -7.38 36.12 26.29
C ASN A 517 -7.62 34.62 26.59
N ALA A 518 -8.30 34.31 27.69
CA ALA A 518 -8.70 32.95 28.01
C ALA A 518 -9.63 32.37 26.93
N ALA A 519 -10.61 33.17 26.44
CA ALA A 519 -11.50 32.77 25.36
C ALA A 519 -10.75 32.56 24.03
N VAL A 520 -9.76 33.40 23.71
CA VAL A 520 -8.90 33.20 22.52
C VAL A 520 -8.09 31.93 22.64
N LEU A 521 -7.40 31.68 23.75
CA LEU A 521 -6.56 30.50 23.99
C LEU A 521 -7.35 29.19 23.92
N THR A 522 -8.58 29.18 24.42
CA THR A 522 -9.47 28.01 24.38
C THR A 522 -10.26 27.91 23.07
N GLY A 523 -10.19 28.95 22.24
CA GLY A 523 -10.85 29.01 20.94
C GLY A 523 -10.36 27.94 19.96
N ARG A 524 -11.25 27.50 19.06
CA ARG A 524 -10.99 26.40 18.11
C ARG A 524 -9.89 26.73 17.10
N GLN A 525 -9.68 28.00 16.76
CA GLN A 525 -8.73 28.42 15.73
C GLN A 525 -7.36 28.75 16.29
N PHE A 526 -7.21 28.98 17.60
CA PHE A 526 -5.95 29.42 18.19
C PHE A 526 -4.83 28.37 18.00
N PHE A 527 -5.08 27.15 18.38
CA PHE A 527 -4.07 26.09 18.27
C PHE A 527 -3.69 25.77 16.81
N PRO A 528 -4.64 25.56 15.86
CA PRO A 528 -4.30 25.42 14.44
C PRO A 528 -3.51 26.60 13.88
N HIS A 529 -3.88 27.84 14.22
CA HIS A 529 -3.15 29.03 13.78
C HIS A 529 -1.71 29.04 14.30
N LEU A 530 -1.54 28.65 15.56
CA LEU A 530 -0.24 28.66 16.23
C LEU A 530 0.73 27.64 15.60
N ILE A 531 0.24 26.45 15.25
CA ILE A 531 1.07 25.39 14.70
C ILE A 531 1.19 25.41 13.17
N ALA A 532 0.40 26.23 12.49
CA ALA A 532 0.33 26.24 11.02
C ALA A 532 1.70 26.54 10.36
N GLY A 533 2.46 27.52 10.87
CA GLY A 533 3.80 27.84 10.39
C GLY A 533 4.81 26.70 10.60
N PRO A 534 5.01 26.22 11.84
CA PRO A 534 5.84 25.05 12.11
C PRO A 534 5.46 23.81 11.29
N PHE A 535 4.17 23.54 11.15
CA PHE A 535 3.69 22.41 10.35
C PHE A 535 4.05 22.57 8.87
N HIS A 536 3.85 23.77 8.33
CA HIS A 536 4.23 24.08 6.96
C HIS A 536 5.73 23.87 6.72
N HIS A 537 6.58 24.30 7.67
CA HIS A 537 8.03 24.06 7.59
C HIS A 537 8.35 22.56 7.53
N GLY A 538 7.68 21.75 8.35
CA GLY A 538 7.81 20.27 8.29
C GLY A 538 7.35 19.71 6.94
N LEU A 539 6.24 20.21 6.37
CA LEU A 539 5.76 19.78 5.05
C LEU A 539 6.76 20.10 3.93
N ILE A 540 7.47 21.24 3.98
CA ILE A 540 8.52 21.58 3.02
C ILE A 540 9.57 20.47 2.98
N ILE A 541 10.05 20.00 4.14
CA ILE A 541 11.05 18.94 4.24
C ILE A 541 10.50 17.62 3.66
N VAL A 542 9.27 17.27 4.02
CA VAL A 542 8.58 16.05 3.54
C VAL A 542 8.41 16.08 2.03
N PHE A 543 7.87 17.17 1.47
CA PHE A 543 7.62 17.29 0.04
C PHE A 543 8.91 17.39 -0.78
N THR A 544 9.96 18.04 -0.24
CA THR A 544 11.29 18.03 -0.86
C THR A 544 11.82 16.61 -0.98
N THR A 545 11.71 15.82 0.08
CA THR A 545 12.13 14.40 0.06
C THR A 545 11.30 13.58 -0.93
N ALA A 546 9.98 13.77 -0.96
CA ALA A 546 9.10 13.09 -1.90
C ALA A 546 9.40 13.45 -3.36
N ALA A 547 9.68 14.73 -3.63
CA ALA A 547 10.11 15.20 -4.96
C ALA A 547 11.45 14.56 -5.36
N ALA A 548 12.44 14.55 -4.47
CA ALA A 548 13.74 13.93 -4.71
C ALA A 548 13.60 12.41 -4.99
N MET A 549 12.81 11.68 -4.19
CA MET A 549 12.53 10.26 -4.41
C MET A 549 11.83 10.01 -5.75
N SER A 550 10.92 10.89 -6.15
CA SER A 550 10.23 10.80 -7.45
C SER A 550 11.19 11.04 -8.62
N VAL A 551 12.10 12.02 -8.50
CA VAL A 551 13.14 12.27 -9.51
C VAL A 551 14.11 11.10 -9.63
N ILE A 552 14.61 10.58 -8.49
CA ILE A 552 15.47 9.40 -8.48
C ILE A 552 14.75 8.20 -9.10
N GLY A 553 13.48 8.00 -8.75
CA GLY A 553 12.63 6.97 -9.34
C GLY A 553 12.46 7.13 -10.85
N ALA A 554 12.33 8.36 -11.35
CA ALA A 554 12.26 8.67 -12.78
C ALA A 554 13.59 8.32 -13.49
N ILE A 555 14.73 8.67 -12.89
CA ILE A 555 16.06 8.30 -13.40
C ILE A 555 16.20 6.77 -13.46
N VAL A 556 15.85 6.07 -12.39
CA VAL A 556 15.87 4.60 -12.35
C VAL A 556 14.93 4.01 -13.41
N SER A 557 13.76 4.61 -13.62
CA SER A 557 12.83 4.19 -14.68
C SER A 557 13.44 4.34 -16.08
N LEU A 558 14.29 5.35 -16.34
CA LEU A 558 15.01 5.49 -17.60
C LEU A 558 16.04 4.37 -17.84
N LEU A 559 16.63 3.83 -16.78
CA LEU A 559 17.62 2.74 -16.87
C LEU A 559 17.01 1.38 -17.24
N ARG A 560 15.69 1.28 -17.36
CA ARG A 560 14.94 0.06 -17.71
C ARG A 560 15.36 -0.57 -19.04
N GLY A 561 15.89 0.20 -19.97
CA GLY A 561 16.26 -0.26 -21.30
C GLY A 561 15.09 -0.28 -22.29
N LYS A 562 15.28 -0.92 -23.44
CA LYS A 562 14.24 -1.10 -24.46
C LYS A 562 13.19 -2.10 -23.96
N GLN A 563 11.95 -1.96 -24.43
CA GLN A 563 10.87 -2.88 -24.11
C GLN A 563 11.20 -4.29 -24.62
N PHE A 564 11.08 -5.27 -23.74
CA PHE A 564 11.32 -6.67 -24.03
C PHE A 564 10.10 -7.49 -23.62
N TYR A 565 9.59 -8.29 -24.57
CA TYR A 565 8.51 -9.25 -24.33
C TYR A 565 9.10 -10.65 -24.31
N TYR A 566 8.96 -11.39 -23.22
CA TYR A 566 9.56 -12.71 -23.04
C TYR A 566 8.93 -13.80 -23.94
N ASP A 567 7.64 -13.63 -24.31
CA ASP A 567 6.87 -14.61 -25.09
C ASP A 567 6.52 -14.10 -26.51
N GLY A 568 7.23 -13.09 -27.05
CA GLY A 568 6.97 -12.54 -28.37
C GLY A 568 7.66 -13.30 -29.51
N PRO A 569 7.12 -13.31 -30.74
CA PRO A 569 7.83 -13.83 -31.90
C PRO A 569 9.12 -13.04 -32.11
N GLY A 570 10.26 -13.70 -31.97
CA GLY A 570 11.59 -13.09 -32.06
C GLY A 570 12.34 -12.88 -30.74
N SER A 571 11.81 -13.34 -29.60
CA SER A 571 12.50 -13.28 -28.32
C SER A 571 13.72 -14.20 -28.29
N ARG A 572 14.92 -13.64 -28.61
CA ARG A 572 16.19 -14.30 -28.27
C ARG A 572 16.38 -14.19 -26.76
N GLN A 573 16.57 -15.32 -26.07
CA GLN A 573 16.85 -15.31 -24.63
C GLN A 573 18.10 -14.44 -24.35
N PRO A 574 18.03 -13.49 -23.40
CA PRO A 574 19.22 -12.79 -22.95
C PRO A 574 20.22 -13.82 -22.39
N PRO A 575 21.53 -13.71 -22.70
CA PRO A 575 22.52 -14.71 -22.30
C PRO A 575 22.58 -14.99 -20.79
N ALA A 576 22.16 -14.04 -19.94
CA ALA A 576 22.11 -14.20 -18.49
C ALA A 576 20.97 -15.10 -17.97
N VAL A 577 19.87 -15.25 -18.74
CA VAL A 577 18.74 -16.11 -18.36
C VAL A 577 18.96 -17.54 -18.84
N ALA A 578 19.68 -17.73 -19.96
CA ALA A 578 20.09 -19.05 -20.44
C ALA A 578 21.01 -19.75 -19.44
N ALA A 579 21.92 -19.02 -18.77
CA ALA A 579 22.79 -19.56 -17.73
C ALA A 579 22.03 -19.95 -16.45
N ALA A 580 20.96 -19.21 -16.08
CA ALA A 580 20.17 -19.51 -14.90
C ALA A 580 19.22 -20.72 -15.12
N THR A 581 18.79 -20.97 -16.36
CA THR A 581 17.99 -22.15 -16.71
C THR A 581 18.85 -23.41 -16.87
N ALA A 582 20.10 -23.28 -17.33
CA ALA A 582 21.04 -24.41 -17.45
C ALA A 582 21.48 -24.94 -16.06
N HIS A 583 21.54 -24.11 -15.02
CA HIS A 583 21.84 -24.54 -13.65
C HIS A 583 20.66 -25.20 -12.92
N GLY A 584 19.43 -25.04 -13.40
CA GLY A 584 18.24 -25.72 -12.85
C GLY A 584 17.97 -27.12 -13.44
N GLU A 585 18.60 -27.47 -14.57
CA GLU A 585 18.37 -28.76 -15.26
C GLU A 585 19.39 -29.86 -14.91
N ILE A 586 20.43 -29.58 -14.16
CA ILE A 586 21.42 -30.58 -13.75
C ILE A 586 21.12 -31.05 -12.34
N LYS A 587 20.17 -31.94 -12.16
CA LYS A 587 20.12 -33.06 -11.18
C LYS A 587 18.82 -33.85 -11.32
N THR A 588 18.70 -34.60 -12.38
CA THR A 588 17.98 -35.89 -12.34
C THR A 588 18.91 -36.95 -12.90
N ASN A 589 19.68 -37.54 -12.03
CA ASN A 589 20.41 -38.77 -12.30
C ASN A 589 19.42 -39.92 -12.40
N GLY A 590 19.57 -40.70 -13.44
CA GLY A 590 19.36 -42.11 -13.30
C GLY A 590 18.44 -42.76 -14.32
N VAL A 591 19.07 -43.47 -15.25
CA VAL A 591 18.62 -44.71 -15.86
C VAL A 591 17.56 -44.58 -16.96
N SER A 592 18.01 -44.52 -18.18
CA SER A 592 17.33 -45.16 -19.31
C SER A 592 18.35 -45.88 -20.21
N ARG A 593 18.20 -47.20 -20.27
CA ARG A 593 18.92 -48.09 -21.19
C ARG A 593 18.55 -47.77 -22.65
N PRO A 594 19.45 -47.90 -23.61
CA PRO A 594 19.13 -47.75 -25.03
C PRO A 594 18.44 -49.01 -25.55
N ILE A 595 17.29 -48.83 -26.17
CA ILE A 595 16.67 -49.88 -27.00
C ILE A 595 17.19 -49.66 -28.41
N THR A 596 18.01 -50.60 -28.85
CA THR A 596 18.43 -50.77 -30.25
C THR A 596 17.25 -51.32 -31.06
N GLY A 597 16.84 -50.63 -32.09
CA GLY A 597 15.85 -51.06 -33.08
C GLY A 597 16.25 -50.58 -34.47
N THR A 598 16.54 -51.51 -35.31
CA THR A 598 17.01 -51.46 -36.71
C THR A 598 16.13 -50.69 -37.67
N PRO A 599 16.65 -50.03 -38.71
CA PRO A 599 15.87 -49.24 -39.66
C PRO A 599 15.22 -50.15 -40.75
N ALA A 600 13.94 -49.91 -41.01
CA ALA A 600 13.20 -50.47 -42.12
C ALA A 600 13.10 -49.49 -43.30
N ASN A 601 13.39 -50.05 -44.43
CA ASN A 601 13.47 -49.71 -45.86
C ASN A 601 12.35 -48.76 -46.39
N PRO A 602 12.63 -47.85 -47.33
CA PRO A 602 11.62 -46.98 -47.98
C PRO A 602 11.06 -47.71 -49.24
N GLY A 603 9.75 -47.78 -49.33
CA GLY A 603 9.02 -48.21 -50.54
C GLY A 603 8.56 -46.98 -51.40
N PRO A 604 8.06 -47.21 -52.62
CA PRO A 604 8.39 -46.39 -53.76
C PRO A 604 7.41 -45.21 -54.03
N THR A 605 7.96 -44.18 -54.67
CA THR A 605 7.34 -42.99 -55.25
C THR A 605 6.26 -43.30 -56.28
N LEU A 606 5.08 -42.73 -56.17
CA LEU A 606 4.09 -42.57 -57.25
C LEU A 606 4.02 -41.07 -57.69
N ARG A 607 4.26 -40.90 -59.00
CA ARG A 607 4.07 -39.63 -59.75
C ARG A 607 2.59 -39.36 -60.00
N PRO A 608 2.16 -38.09 -60.05
CA PRO A 608 0.83 -37.75 -60.51
C PRO A 608 0.73 -37.67 -62.02
N PRO A 609 -0.43 -37.96 -62.64
CA PRO A 609 -0.65 -37.75 -64.05
C PRO A 609 -1.17 -36.36 -64.36
N GLY A 610 -0.74 -35.90 -65.52
CA GLY A 610 -0.79 -34.62 -66.12
C GLY A 610 -2.14 -34.04 -66.48
N SER A 611 -2.00 -32.84 -66.86
CA SER A 611 -2.84 -31.85 -67.48
C SER A 611 -3.66 -32.30 -68.68
N SER A 612 -4.86 -31.75 -68.80
CA SER A 612 -5.36 -31.24 -70.09
C SER A 612 -6.65 -30.42 -69.88
N ARG A 613 -6.59 -29.24 -70.30
CA ARG A 613 -7.39 -28.12 -70.82
C ARG A 613 -7.84 -27.05 -69.88
#